data_1d10e460ae3c0eafa7cc1cdfc32e215d
#
_entry.id   1d10e460ae3c0eafa7cc1cdfc32e215d
#
_cell.length_a   1.000
_cell.length_b   1.000
_cell.length_c   1.000
_cell.angle_alpha   90.00
_cell.angle_beta   90.00
_cell.angle_gamma   90.00
#
_symmetry.space_group_name_H-M   'P 1'
#
loop_
_entity.id
_entity.type
_entity.pdbx_description
1 polymer ?
#
loop_
_entity_poly.entity_id
_entity_poly.type
_entity_poly.pdbx_seq_one_letter_code
_entity_poly.pdbx_strand_id
1 'polypeptide(L)'
;MKLIVAVVQDKDSIKLIEALMTKGYRATKLASTGGFLKEGNTTLLIGVDTDKVPEVLSIIRKTCKSREQLVTPLTPVGGPVDSYVPYPIEVIVGGATVFVVNVEQYEKI
;
A
#
# COMPACT_ATOMS: atom_id res chain seq x y z
N MET A 1 11.84 -5.67 -20.32
CA MET A 1 11.51 -4.78 -19.18
C MET A 1 10.02 -4.79 -18.91
N LYS A 2 9.66 -4.73 -17.65
CA LYS A 2 8.28 -4.66 -17.21
C LYS A 2 8.06 -3.41 -16.36
N LEU A 3 6.86 -2.90 -16.39
CA LEU A 3 6.41 -1.85 -15.49
C LEU A 3 5.43 -2.48 -14.48
N ILE A 4 5.75 -2.37 -13.21
CA ILE A 4 4.87 -2.82 -12.15
C ILE A 4 4.13 -1.60 -11.63
N VAL A 5 2.81 -1.68 -11.66
CA VAL A 5 1.92 -0.65 -11.11
C VAL A 5 1.29 -1.25 -9.87
N ALA A 6 1.63 -0.71 -8.71
CA ALA A 6 1.16 -1.23 -7.43
C ALA A 6 0.32 -0.18 -6.72
N VAL A 7 -0.93 -0.52 -6.44
CA VAL A 7 -1.83 0.33 -5.65
C VAL A 7 -1.90 -0.25 -4.25
N VAL A 8 -1.43 0.51 -3.28
CA VAL A 8 -1.32 0.08 -1.89
C VAL A 8 -1.96 1.12 -0.97
N GLN A 9 -2.25 0.74 0.26
CA GLN A 9 -2.73 1.71 1.24
C GLN A 9 -1.61 2.67 1.64
N ASP A 10 -1.96 3.93 1.88
CA ASP A 10 -0.98 4.97 2.22
C ASP A 10 -0.07 4.57 3.37
N LYS A 11 -0.62 3.92 4.39
CA LYS A 11 0.17 3.52 5.56
C LYS A 11 1.24 2.47 5.24
N ASP A 12 1.07 1.70 4.18
CA ASP A 12 2.05 0.70 3.77
C ASP A 12 3.05 1.24 2.75
N SER A 13 2.76 2.39 2.14
CA SER A 13 3.57 2.91 1.03
C SER A 13 5.00 3.23 1.42
N ILE A 14 5.22 3.85 2.57
CA ILE A 14 6.56 4.23 3.01
C ILE A 14 7.40 3.00 3.28
N LYS A 15 6.85 2.02 3.99
CA LYS A 15 7.54 0.76 4.26
C LYS A 15 7.88 0.01 2.98
N LEU A 16 6.95 0.02 2.03
CA LEU A 16 7.17 -0.63 0.75
C LEU A 16 8.29 0.03 -0.04
N ILE A 17 8.30 1.36 -0.12
CA ILE A 17 9.36 2.10 -0.80
C ILE A 17 10.71 1.81 -0.16
N GLU A 18 10.80 1.81 1.16
CA GLU A 18 12.03 1.49 1.88
C GLU A 18 12.50 0.07 1.61
N ALA A 19 11.59 -0.90 1.61
CA ALA A 19 11.92 -2.30 1.33
C ALA A 19 12.43 -2.48 -0.10
N LEU A 20 11.81 -1.79 -1.06
CA LEU A 20 12.26 -1.82 -2.46
C LEU A 20 13.64 -1.19 -2.62
N MET A 21 13.87 -0.03 -2.00
CA MET A 21 15.16 0.66 -2.06
C MET A 21 16.27 -0.16 -1.45
N THR A 22 16.01 -0.88 -0.37
CA THR A 22 16.98 -1.77 0.28
C THR A 22 17.49 -2.84 -0.69
N LYS A 23 16.65 -3.28 -1.62
CA LYS A 23 17.00 -4.25 -2.65
C LYS A 23 17.48 -3.62 -3.95
N GLY A 24 17.64 -2.30 -3.98
CA GLY A 24 18.12 -1.58 -5.15
C GLY A 24 17.06 -1.22 -6.16
N TYR A 25 15.79 -1.38 -5.84
CA TYR A 25 14.69 -0.98 -6.73
C TYR A 25 14.23 0.42 -6.44
N ARG A 26 13.92 1.16 -7.50
CA ARG A 26 13.36 2.50 -7.39
C ARG A 26 11.88 2.47 -7.71
N ALA A 27 11.10 3.18 -6.92
CA ALA A 27 9.67 3.33 -7.14
C ALA A 27 9.33 4.81 -7.26
N THR A 28 8.51 5.15 -8.25
CA THR A 28 7.97 6.48 -8.38
C THR A 28 6.59 6.49 -7.75
N LYS A 29 6.41 7.35 -6.78
CA LYS A 29 5.13 7.50 -6.08
C LYS A 29 4.26 8.50 -6.84
N LEU A 30 3.08 8.08 -7.24
CA LEU A 30 2.08 8.99 -7.77
C LEU A 30 1.28 9.59 -6.61
N ALA A 31 0.71 10.76 -6.85
CA ALA A 31 -0.09 11.43 -5.84
C ALA A 31 -1.22 10.51 -5.37
N SER A 32 -1.35 10.38 -4.06
CA SER A 32 -2.43 9.59 -3.51
C SER A 32 -3.72 10.41 -3.52
N THR A 33 -4.82 9.73 -3.83
CA THR A 33 -6.14 10.31 -3.63
C THR A 33 -6.58 9.97 -2.22
N GLY A 34 -6.34 10.88 -1.28
CA GLY A 34 -6.87 10.73 0.06
C GLY A 34 -8.37 10.88 0.02
N GLY A 35 -9.10 9.83 0.34
CA GLY A 35 -10.53 9.96 0.54
C GLY A 35 -10.81 10.65 1.87
N PHE A 36 -11.73 11.59 1.86
CA PHE A 36 -12.22 12.16 3.10
C PHE A 36 -12.89 11.06 3.92
N LEU A 37 -12.43 10.82 5.13
CA LEU A 37 -12.90 9.75 6.03
C LEU A 37 -12.58 8.33 5.59
N LYS A 38 -11.83 8.14 4.52
CA LYS A 38 -11.34 6.83 4.09
C LYS A 38 -9.84 6.84 4.02
N GLU A 39 -9.25 5.69 4.30
CA GLU A 39 -7.82 5.53 4.10
C GLU A 39 -7.50 5.66 2.62
N GLY A 40 -6.60 6.56 2.28
CA GLY A 40 -6.19 6.78 0.91
C GLY A 40 -5.29 5.67 0.40
N ASN A 41 -5.16 5.60 -0.92
CA ASN A 41 -4.29 4.68 -1.60
C ASN A 41 -3.17 5.44 -2.31
N THR A 42 -2.02 4.80 -2.38
CA THR A 42 -0.86 5.32 -3.09
C THR A 42 -0.56 4.38 -4.25
N THR A 43 -0.30 4.94 -5.42
CA THR A 43 0.13 4.17 -6.58
C THR A 43 1.63 4.33 -6.76
N LEU A 44 2.33 3.21 -6.91
CA LEU A 44 3.76 3.17 -7.19
C LEU A 44 4.00 2.63 -8.58
N LEU A 45 4.94 3.25 -9.29
CA LEU A 45 5.43 2.77 -10.58
C LEU A 45 6.85 2.24 -10.39
N ILE A 46 7.07 0.99 -10.76
CA ILE A 46 8.36 0.32 -10.59
C ILE A 46 8.76 -0.32 -11.91
N GLY A 47 9.78 0.25 -12.56
CA GLY A 47 10.33 -0.33 -13.79
C GLY A 47 11.44 -1.31 -13.45
N VAL A 48 11.36 -2.54 -13.93
CA VAL A 48 12.37 -3.57 -13.65
C VAL A 48 12.55 -4.48 -14.84
N ASP A 49 13.69 -5.17 -14.87
CA ASP A 49 13.90 -6.24 -15.82
C ASP A 49 12.96 -7.42 -15.53
N THR A 50 12.61 -8.13 -16.56
CA THR A 50 11.61 -9.21 -16.46
C THR A 50 11.99 -10.24 -15.41
N ASP A 51 13.27 -10.58 -15.28
CA ASP A 51 13.75 -11.56 -14.31
C ASP A 51 13.67 -11.09 -12.85
N LYS A 52 13.48 -9.79 -12.62
CA LYS A 52 13.37 -9.20 -11.29
C LYS A 52 11.92 -9.10 -10.80
N VAL A 53 10.94 -9.30 -11.66
CA VAL A 53 9.53 -9.21 -11.31
C VAL A 53 9.16 -10.09 -10.11
N PRO A 54 9.57 -11.37 -10.05
CA PRO A 54 9.21 -12.21 -8.90
C PRO A 54 9.69 -11.65 -7.56
N GLU A 55 10.90 -11.09 -7.52
CA GLU A 55 11.44 -10.50 -6.29
C GLU A 55 10.63 -9.29 -5.86
N VAL A 56 10.31 -8.40 -6.79
CA VAL A 56 9.50 -7.21 -6.50
C VAL A 56 8.11 -7.61 -5.97
N LEU A 57 7.46 -8.57 -6.62
CA LEU A 57 6.16 -9.06 -6.17
C LEU A 57 6.24 -9.66 -4.77
N SER A 58 7.32 -10.38 -4.47
CA SER A 58 7.54 -10.94 -3.13
C SER A 58 7.66 -9.84 -2.07
N ILE A 59 8.38 -8.77 -2.37
CA ILE A 59 8.52 -7.62 -1.46
C ILE A 59 7.16 -6.99 -1.21
N ILE A 60 6.36 -6.79 -2.25
CA ILE A 60 5.02 -6.21 -2.13
C ILE A 60 4.13 -7.08 -1.25
N ARG A 61 4.14 -8.40 -1.48
CA ARG A 61 3.34 -9.33 -0.69
C ARG A 61 3.69 -9.28 0.79
N LYS A 62 4.97 -9.27 1.11
CA LYS A 62 5.44 -9.25 2.50
C LYS A 62 5.10 -7.94 3.20
N THR A 63 5.21 -6.83 2.50
CA THR A 63 5.03 -5.50 3.09
C THR A 63 3.56 -5.11 3.19
N CYS A 64 2.76 -5.46 2.19
CA CYS A 64 1.39 -4.96 2.03
C CYS A 64 0.34 -6.04 2.26
N LYS A 65 0.70 -7.18 2.80
CA LYS A 65 -0.24 -8.28 3.04
C LYS A 65 -1.48 -7.79 3.76
N SER A 66 -2.64 -8.18 3.24
CA SER A 66 -3.92 -7.95 3.90
C SER A 66 -3.93 -8.63 5.27
N ARG A 67 -4.36 -7.91 6.27
CA ARG A 67 -4.35 -8.37 7.65
C ARG A 67 -5.47 -7.74 8.45
N GLU A 68 -5.86 -8.40 9.54
CA GLU A 68 -6.81 -7.85 10.48
C GLU A 68 -6.07 -6.98 11.50
N GLN A 69 -6.69 -5.89 11.86
CA GLN A 69 -6.18 -4.99 12.88
C GLN A 69 -7.31 -4.60 13.82
N LEU A 70 -7.03 -4.61 15.11
CA LEU A 70 -7.97 -4.11 16.10
C LEU A 70 -7.86 -2.60 16.18
N VAL A 71 -9.00 -1.93 16.03
CA VAL A 71 -9.08 -0.48 16.10
C VAL A 71 -10.11 -0.14 17.18
N THR A 72 -9.73 0.75 18.09
CA THR A 72 -10.65 1.26 19.10
C THR A 72 -11.21 2.60 18.62
N PRO A 73 -12.53 2.74 18.46
CA PRO A 73 -13.11 4.01 18.07
C PRO A 73 -12.75 5.11 19.07
N LEU A 74 -12.35 6.26 18.59
CA LEU A 74 -11.97 7.40 19.42
C LEU A 74 -13.17 8.22 19.89
N THR A 75 -14.30 8.09 19.22
CA THR A 75 -15.48 8.90 19.47
C THR A 75 -16.65 8.02 19.85
N PRO A 76 -17.36 8.32 20.93
CA PRO A 76 -18.56 7.58 21.28
C PRO A 76 -19.62 7.76 20.21
N VAL A 77 -20.28 6.66 19.86
CA VAL A 77 -21.35 6.65 18.87
C VAL A 77 -22.67 6.55 19.61
N GLY A 78 -23.35 7.68 19.75
CA GLY A 78 -24.61 7.76 20.46
C GLY A 78 -24.46 7.61 21.98
N GLY A 79 -25.46 8.03 22.72
CA GLY A 79 -25.52 7.93 24.16
C GLY A 79 -24.63 8.91 24.91
N PRO A 80 -24.79 8.97 26.24
CA PRO A 80 -23.96 9.82 27.08
C PRO A 80 -22.51 9.37 27.10
N VAL A 81 -21.59 10.33 27.22
CA VAL A 81 -20.16 10.05 27.22
C VAL A 81 -19.74 9.12 28.37
N ASP A 82 -20.37 9.25 29.52
CA ASP A 82 -20.07 8.45 30.70
C ASP A 82 -20.52 6.99 30.57
N SER A 83 -21.42 6.69 29.64
CA SER A 83 -21.82 5.32 29.32
C SER A 83 -21.10 4.72 28.13
N TYR A 84 -20.16 5.46 27.54
CA TYR A 84 -19.39 5.01 26.39
C TYR A 84 -18.36 3.97 26.82
N VAL A 85 -18.41 2.82 26.16
CA VAL A 85 -17.40 1.77 26.33
C VAL A 85 -16.74 1.54 24.97
N PRO A 86 -15.44 1.82 24.84
CA PRO A 86 -14.76 1.59 23.57
C PRO A 86 -14.55 0.09 23.36
N TYR A 87 -15.23 -0.45 22.38
CA TYR A 87 -15.01 -1.84 21.94
C TYR A 87 -14.04 -1.85 20.79
N PRO A 88 -12.99 -2.69 20.83
CA PRO A 88 -12.13 -2.85 19.67
C PRO A 88 -12.91 -3.48 18.53
N ILE A 89 -12.71 -2.95 17.33
CA ILE A 89 -13.33 -3.44 16.10
C ILE A 89 -12.24 -4.02 15.24
N GLU A 90 -12.46 -5.23 14.71
CA GLU A 90 -11.57 -5.82 13.73
C GLU A 90 -11.83 -5.21 12.36
N VAL A 91 -10.78 -4.68 11.75
CA VAL A 91 -10.83 -4.16 10.39
C VAL A 91 -9.73 -4.81 9.57
N ILE A 92 -10.01 -5.02 8.28
CA ILE A 92 -9.01 -5.53 7.36
C ILE A 92 -8.23 -4.34 6.83
N VAL A 93 -6.92 -4.38 6.97
CA VAL A 93 -6.01 -3.35 6.51
C VAL A 93 -4.95 -3.96 5.60
N GLY A 94 -4.32 -3.13 4.78
CA GLY A 94 -3.30 -3.57 3.85
C GLY A 94 -3.90 -4.11 2.57
N GLY A 95 -3.13 -4.96 1.91
CA GLY A 95 -3.46 -5.45 0.59
C GLY A 95 -2.85 -4.56 -0.49
N ALA A 96 -2.75 -5.12 -1.68
CA ALA A 96 -2.22 -4.41 -2.83
C ALA A 96 -2.89 -4.93 -4.09
N THR A 97 -3.11 -4.03 -5.05
CA THR A 97 -3.52 -4.40 -6.40
C THR A 97 -2.33 -4.12 -7.31
N VAL A 98 -1.86 -5.14 -7.99
CA VAL A 98 -0.62 -5.05 -8.76
C VAL A 98 -0.86 -5.46 -10.20
N PHE A 99 -0.39 -4.63 -11.12
CA PHE A 99 -0.39 -4.91 -12.54
C PHE A 99 1.05 -5.00 -13.01
N VAL A 100 1.34 -5.99 -13.83
CA VAL A 100 2.65 -6.12 -14.50
C VAL A 100 2.42 -5.94 -15.99
N VAL A 101 3.02 -4.91 -16.55
CA VAL A 101 2.78 -4.47 -17.92
C VAL A 101 4.07 -4.56 -18.73
N ASN A 102 3.96 -5.01 -19.97
CA ASN A 102 5.10 -5.01 -20.88
C ASN A 102 5.46 -3.57 -21.27
N VAL A 103 6.75 -3.28 -21.28
CA VAL A 103 7.28 -2.00 -21.73
C VAL A 103 7.85 -2.19 -23.13
N GLU A 104 7.22 -1.58 -24.12
CA GLU A 104 7.69 -1.67 -25.49
C GLU A 104 8.95 -0.86 -25.71
N GLN A 105 9.04 0.29 -25.08
CA GLN A 105 10.16 1.20 -25.25
C GLN A 105 10.43 1.92 -23.93
N TYR A 106 11.69 1.96 -23.56
CA TYR A 106 12.15 2.65 -22.38
C TYR A 106 13.32 3.55 -22.76
N GLU A 107 13.27 4.78 -22.32
CA GLU A 107 14.30 5.76 -22.63
C GLU A 107 14.53 6.65 -21.42
N LYS A 108 15.77 6.71 -20.99
CA LYS A 108 16.18 7.59 -19.91
C LYS A 108 16.98 8.74 -20.50
N ILE A 109 16.40 9.89 -20.47
CA ILE A 109 16.96 11.09 -21.08
C ILE A 109 17.69 11.95 -20.07
#